data_672f05c1a9134f2d428ae7047359d5a9
#
_entry.id   672f05c1a9134f2d428ae7047359d5a9
#
_cell.length_a   1.000
_cell.length_b   1.000
_cell.length_c   1.000
_cell.angle_alpha   90.00
_cell.angle_beta   90.00
_cell.angle_gamma   90.00
#
_symmetry.space_group_name_H-M   'P 1'
#
loop_
_entity.id
_entity.type
_entity.pdbx_description
1 polymer ?
#
loop_
_entity_poly.entity_id
_entity_poly.type
_entity_poly.pdbx_seq_one_letter_code
_entity_poly.pdbx_strand_id
1 'polypeptide(L)'
;EMIDFVESWGPMLLGHSHPEVTKAVVEAAGKGTSYGAPCPAEVELARMVVDAFPGMDMVRMVNSGTEATMSALRLARGVTGRTKVLKFIGCYHGHADPFLASAGSGVATLSIPGTPGVPESTVRDTLLAPYNDVRAVEDIFHLYGKDIAAIIVEPIAGNMGLVLPEEGFLKALRALCCLLYTSDAA
;
A
#
# COMPACT_ATOMS: atom_id res chain seq x y z
N GLU A 1 14.51 -11.56 29.73
CA GLU A 1 13.55 -10.48 29.47
C GLU A 1 14.21 -9.48 28.54
N MET A 2 13.55 -9.10 27.45
CA MET A 2 14.06 -8.12 26.47
C MET A 2 12.98 -7.08 26.20
N ILE A 3 13.41 -5.86 25.87
CA ILE A 3 12.50 -4.80 25.43
C ILE A 3 12.26 -4.98 23.93
N ASP A 4 11.01 -5.03 23.53
CA ASP A 4 10.61 -5.15 22.12
C ASP A 4 10.45 -3.75 21.51
N PHE A 5 11.33 -3.42 20.55
CA PHE A 5 11.25 -2.18 19.76
C PHE A 5 10.68 -2.42 18.35
N VAL A 6 10.29 -3.67 18.03
CA VAL A 6 9.70 -4.01 16.72
C VAL A 6 8.20 -3.85 16.74
N GLU A 7 7.55 -4.12 17.90
CA GLU A 7 6.12 -3.93 18.14
C GLU A 7 5.23 -4.56 17.05
N SER A 8 5.63 -5.77 16.59
CA SER A 8 4.97 -6.49 15.49
C SER A 8 4.86 -5.65 14.21
N TRP A 9 5.90 -4.87 13.89
CA TRP A 9 5.96 -3.92 12.76
C TRP A 9 4.88 -2.82 12.82
N GLY A 10 4.63 -2.30 14.04
CA GLY A 10 3.82 -1.12 14.30
C GLY A 10 2.45 -1.31 14.93
N PRO A 11 1.72 -2.45 14.76
CA PRO A 11 0.37 -2.56 15.34
C PRO A 11 0.34 -2.63 16.88
N MET A 12 1.43 -3.01 17.55
CA MET A 12 1.48 -3.15 19.01
C MET A 12 1.89 -1.86 19.73
N LEU A 13 1.42 -0.72 19.27
CA LEU A 13 1.72 0.61 19.83
C LEU A 13 1.49 0.73 21.34
N LEU A 14 0.52 0.00 21.88
CA LEU A 14 0.22 -0.05 23.32
C LEU A 14 0.90 -1.22 24.05
N GLY A 15 1.76 -1.98 23.35
CA GLY A 15 2.39 -3.20 23.85
C GLY A 15 1.56 -4.45 23.64
N HIS A 16 2.16 -5.62 23.95
CA HIS A 16 1.61 -6.94 23.63
C HIS A 16 0.33 -7.34 24.39
N SER A 17 0.09 -6.76 25.56
CA SER A 17 -1.04 -7.13 26.40
C SER A 17 -1.56 -5.93 27.22
N HIS A 18 -1.97 -4.89 26.51
CA HIS A 18 -2.60 -3.75 27.17
C HIS A 18 -3.90 -4.19 27.84
N PRO A 19 -4.13 -3.90 29.13
CA PRO A 19 -5.26 -4.46 29.89
C PRO A 19 -6.63 -4.16 29.28
N GLU A 20 -6.86 -2.93 28.81
CA GLU A 20 -8.12 -2.55 28.20
C GLU A 20 -8.36 -3.25 26.85
N VAL A 21 -7.30 -3.41 26.04
CA VAL A 21 -7.38 -4.12 24.77
C VAL A 21 -7.68 -5.59 25.00
N THR A 22 -6.94 -6.22 25.93
CA THR A 22 -7.17 -7.63 26.29
C THR A 22 -8.58 -7.86 26.82
N LYS A 23 -9.08 -6.97 27.68
CA LYS A 23 -10.46 -7.03 28.19
C LYS A 23 -11.48 -6.94 27.05
N ALA A 24 -11.34 -5.99 26.15
CA ALA A 24 -12.24 -5.82 25.00
C ALA A 24 -12.23 -7.03 24.07
N VAL A 25 -11.06 -7.65 23.83
CA VAL A 25 -10.94 -8.88 23.03
C VAL A 25 -11.68 -10.03 23.69
N VAL A 26 -11.51 -10.25 25.00
CA VAL A 26 -12.20 -11.31 25.74
C VAL A 26 -13.71 -11.13 25.72
N GLU A 27 -14.18 -9.90 25.93
CA GLU A 27 -15.62 -9.59 25.89
C GLU A 27 -16.21 -9.80 24.48
N ALA A 28 -15.50 -9.41 23.44
CA ALA A 28 -15.92 -9.59 22.06
C ALA A 28 -15.93 -11.09 21.68
N ALA A 29 -14.89 -11.84 22.05
CA ALA A 29 -14.79 -13.27 21.80
C ALA A 29 -15.95 -14.06 22.46
N GLY A 30 -16.40 -13.63 23.64
CA GLY A 30 -17.55 -14.21 24.32
C GLY A 30 -18.89 -14.03 23.58
N LYS A 31 -18.97 -13.09 22.63
CA LYS A 31 -20.15 -12.85 21.80
C LYS A 31 -20.08 -13.54 20.44
N GLY A 32 -18.87 -13.90 20.01
CA GLY A 32 -18.60 -14.55 18.73
C GLY A 32 -17.37 -13.99 18.05
N THR A 33 -16.69 -14.82 17.26
CA THR A 33 -15.42 -14.51 16.60
C THR A 33 -15.53 -14.38 15.08
N SER A 34 -16.66 -14.77 14.49
CA SER A 34 -16.89 -14.70 13.05
C SER A 34 -18.38 -14.64 12.74
N TYR A 35 -18.73 -13.79 11.79
CA TYR A 35 -20.12 -13.61 11.35
C TYR A 35 -20.17 -13.62 9.83
N GLY A 36 -21.21 -14.19 9.25
CA GLY A 36 -21.46 -14.16 7.80
C GLY A 36 -22.07 -12.84 7.29
N ALA A 37 -22.13 -11.82 8.16
CA ALA A 37 -22.69 -10.50 7.88
C ALA A 37 -21.93 -9.43 8.68
N PRO A 38 -22.01 -8.13 8.31
CA PRO A 38 -21.43 -7.05 9.08
C PRO A 38 -21.94 -7.03 10.52
N CYS A 39 -21.04 -6.82 11.46
CA CYS A 39 -21.37 -6.67 12.88
C CYS A 39 -21.27 -5.22 13.34
N PRO A 40 -21.90 -4.82 14.47
CA PRO A 40 -21.85 -3.46 14.95
C PRO A 40 -20.45 -2.90 15.16
N ALA A 41 -19.52 -3.69 15.67
CA ALA A 41 -18.13 -3.29 15.90
C ALA A 41 -17.39 -2.98 14.59
N GLU A 42 -17.66 -3.74 13.53
CA GLU A 42 -17.09 -3.48 12.19
C GLU A 42 -17.60 -2.15 11.62
N VAL A 43 -18.89 -1.88 11.76
CA VAL A 43 -19.48 -0.61 11.32
C VAL A 43 -18.93 0.58 12.09
N GLU A 44 -18.75 0.44 13.40
CA GLU A 44 -18.15 1.48 14.25
C GLU A 44 -16.70 1.75 13.86
N LEU A 45 -15.88 0.71 13.70
CA LEU A 45 -14.51 0.84 13.26
C LEU A 45 -14.41 1.49 11.87
N ALA A 46 -15.27 1.08 10.93
CA ALA A 46 -15.31 1.69 9.60
C ALA A 46 -15.60 3.20 9.66
N ARG A 47 -16.53 3.62 10.52
CA ARG A 47 -16.83 5.03 10.74
C ARG A 47 -15.62 5.79 11.30
N MET A 48 -14.95 5.23 12.32
CA MET A 48 -13.75 5.84 12.89
C MET A 48 -12.64 6.02 11.85
N VAL A 49 -12.46 5.06 10.94
CA VAL A 49 -11.47 5.16 9.86
C VAL A 49 -11.87 6.24 8.85
N VAL A 50 -13.13 6.29 8.43
CA VAL A 50 -13.65 7.35 7.53
C VAL A 50 -13.46 8.73 8.13
N ASP A 51 -13.79 8.90 9.42
CA ASP A 51 -13.64 10.18 10.12
C ASP A 51 -12.17 10.62 10.26
N ALA A 52 -11.23 9.66 10.35
CA ALA A 52 -9.81 9.94 10.49
C ALA A 52 -9.12 10.32 9.17
N PHE A 53 -9.68 9.94 8.02
CA PHE A 53 -9.06 10.15 6.71
C PHE A 53 -9.95 11.02 5.80
N PRO A 54 -9.70 12.34 5.70
CA PRO A 54 -10.45 13.22 4.82
C PRO A 54 -10.46 12.75 3.36
N GLY A 55 -11.61 12.71 2.74
CA GLY A 55 -11.81 12.25 1.36
C GLY A 55 -11.99 10.73 1.22
N MET A 56 -12.17 10.02 2.31
CA MET A 56 -12.53 8.60 2.32
C MET A 56 -14.01 8.45 2.65
N ASP A 57 -14.82 7.92 1.73
CA ASP A 57 -16.27 7.75 1.90
C ASP A 57 -16.65 6.33 2.30
N MET A 58 -15.82 5.35 1.97
CA MET A 58 -16.07 3.93 2.23
C MET A 58 -14.79 3.20 2.65
N VAL A 59 -14.97 2.19 3.50
CA VAL A 59 -13.91 1.32 3.99
C VAL A 59 -14.29 -0.13 3.78
N ARG A 60 -13.33 -0.94 3.34
CA ARG A 60 -13.42 -2.39 3.34
C ARG A 60 -12.41 -2.95 4.31
N MET A 61 -12.88 -3.70 5.30
CA MET A 61 -12.02 -4.45 6.21
C MET A 61 -11.45 -5.69 5.53
N VAL A 62 -10.18 -5.98 5.80
CA VAL A 62 -9.45 -7.16 5.36
C VAL A 62 -8.58 -7.66 6.51
N ASN A 63 -7.96 -8.84 6.36
CA ASN A 63 -7.25 -9.48 7.47
C ASN A 63 -5.75 -9.13 7.54
N SER A 64 -5.20 -8.53 6.50
CA SER A 64 -3.76 -8.21 6.43
C SER A 64 -3.45 -7.02 5.52
N GLY A 65 -2.26 -6.44 5.69
CA GLY A 65 -1.77 -5.40 4.79
C GLY A 65 -1.59 -5.90 3.35
N THR A 66 -1.21 -7.16 3.15
CA THR A 66 -1.14 -7.77 1.82
C THR A 66 -2.51 -7.81 1.13
N GLU A 67 -3.56 -8.20 1.85
CA GLU A 67 -4.93 -8.19 1.30
C GLU A 67 -5.40 -6.76 1.00
N ALA A 68 -5.04 -5.79 1.82
CA ALA A 68 -5.37 -4.39 1.61
C ALA A 68 -4.72 -3.85 0.34
N THR A 69 -3.41 -4.01 0.19
CA THR A 69 -2.66 -3.50 -0.98
C THR A 69 -3.04 -4.25 -2.27
N MET A 70 -3.25 -5.56 -2.21
CA MET A 70 -3.75 -6.35 -3.32
C MET A 70 -5.14 -5.88 -3.77
N SER A 71 -6.03 -5.60 -2.82
CA SER A 71 -7.38 -5.12 -3.13
C SER A 71 -7.36 -3.69 -3.67
N ALA A 72 -6.50 -2.83 -3.13
CA ALA A 72 -6.31 -1.46 -3.62
C ALA A 72 -5.78 -1.44 -5.07
N LEU A 73 -4.79 -2.28 -5.38
CA LEU A 73 -4.28 -2.40 -6.76
C LEU A 73 -5.37 -2.89 -7.73
N ARG A 74 -6.16 -3.89 -7.33
CA ARG A 74 -7.25 -4.40 -8.14
C ARG A 74 -8.31 -3.33 -8.38
N LEU A 75 -8.66 -2.57 -7.35
CA LEU A 75 -9.60 -1.45 -7.44
C LEU A 75 -9.07 -0.37 -8.39
N ALA A 76 -7.82 0.06 -8.24
CA ALA A 76 -7.20 1.06 -9.09
C ALA A 76 -7.23 0.64 -10.57
N ARG A 77 -6.87 -0.61 -10.86
CA ARG A 77 -6.94 -1.18 -12.23
C ARG A 77 -8.38 -1.22 -12.77
N GLY A 78 -9.33 -1.61 -11.93
CA GLY A 78 -10.75 -1.70 -12.31
C GLY A 78 -11.36 -0.33 -12.62
N VAL A 79 -11.03 0.70 -11.85
CA VAL A 79 -11.57 2.06 -12.02
C VAL A 79 -10.92 2.76 -13.23
N THR A 80 -9.62 2.60 -13.42
CA THR A 80 -8.88 3.32 -14.47
C THR A 80 -8.85 2.58 -15.81
N GLY A 81 -9.10 1.27 -15.82
CA GLY A 81 -8.89 0.41 -17.00
C GLY A 81 -7.41 0.20 -17.35
N ARG A 82 -6.48 0.69 -16.51
CA ARG A 82 -5.03 0.66 -16.71
C ARG A 82 -4.42 -0.54 -15.99
N THR A 83 -3.25 -1.02 -16.43
CA THR A 83 -2.66 -2.25 -15.88
C THR A 83 -1.43 -2.02 -15.02
N LYS A 84 -0.66 -0.95 -15.27
CA LYS A 84 0.62 -0.72 -14.61
C LYS A 84 0.46 -0.10 -13.22
N VAL A 85 1.36 -0.49 -12.33
CA VAL A 85 1.53 0.15 -11.02
C VAL A 85 2.98 0.59 -10.85
N LEU A 86 3.19 1.78 -10.31
CA LEU A 86 4.50 2.26 -9.94
C LEU A 86 4.71 2.06 -8.44
N LYS A 87 5.82 1.43 -8.05
CA LYS A 87 6.28 1.30 -6.66
C LYS A 87 7.73 1.75 -6.52
N PHE A 88 8.20 1.92 -5.31
CA PHE A 88 9.56 2.37 -5.03
C PHE A 88 10.47 1.21 -4.60
N ILE A 89 11.72 1.27 -5.07
CA ILE A 89 12.78 0.32 -4.71
C ILE A 89 12.99 0.39 -3.20
N GLY A 90 13.06 -0.77 -2.55
CA GLY A 90 13.22 -0.87 -1.10
C GLY A 90 11.92 -0.81 -0.29
N CYS A 91 10.83 -0.27 -0.85
CA CYS A 91 9.52 -0.26 -0.20
C CYS A 91 8.83 -1.63 -0.24
N TYR A 92 8.12 -1.97 0.84
CA TYR A 92 7.37 -3.22 0.99
C TYR A 92 5.87 -2.97 1.05
N HIS A 93 5.12 -3.71 0.28
CA HIS A 93 3.67 -3.55 0.17
C HIS A 93 2.92 -4.90 0.32
N GLY A 94 3.43 -5.77 1.17
CA GLY A 94 2.91 -7.12 1.30
C GLY A 94 3.51 -8.10 0.28
N HIS A 95 3.05 -9.33 0.29
CA HIS A 95 3.61 -10.41 -0.52
C HIS A 95 2.71 -10.86 -1.68
N ALA A 96 1.80 -10.00 -2.16
CA ALA A 96 1.13 -10.25 -3.43
C ALA A 96 2.14 -10.17 -4.57
N ASP A 97 2.12 -11.13 -5.49
CA ASP A 97 3.11 -11.28 -6.55
C ASP A 97 3.48 -9.99 -7.31
N PRO A 98 2.51 -9.12 -7.70
CA PRO A 98 2.87 -7.87 -8.38
C PRO A 98 3.81 -6.96 -7.59
N PHE A 99 3.82 -7.05 -6.26
CA PHE A 99 4.68 -6.22 -5.42
C PHE A 99 6.05 -6.86 -5.11
N LEU A 100 6.26 -8.12 -5.49
CA LEU A 100 7.54 -8.84 -5.34
C LEU A 100 8.47 -8.61 -6.54
N ALA A 101 8.40 -7.44 -7.13
CA ALA A 101 9.23 -6.99 -8.22
C ALA A 101 10.54 -6.39 -7.72
N SER A 102 11.65 -6.69 -8.40
CA SER A 102 12.97 -6.11 -8.19
C SER A 102 13.46 -5.38 -9.44
N ALA A 103 14.36 -4.41 -9.27
CA ALA A 103 14.97 -3.73 -10.40
C ALA A 103 15.85 -4.69 -11.22
N GLY A 104 15.61 -4.73 -12.53
CA GLY A 104 16.46 -5.44 -13.47
C GLY A 104 17.81 -4.71 -13.68
N SER A 105 18.83 -5.46 -14.08
CA SER A 105 20.13 -4.88 -14.45
C SER A 105 20.02 -4.14 -15.79
N GLY A 106 20.19 -2.83 -15.80
CA GLY A 106 20.39 -2.04 -17.03
C GLY A 106 19.34 -0.98 -17.34
N VAL A 107 18.07 -1.18 -17.00
CA VAL A 107 17.04 -0.14 -17.07
C VAL A 107 16.21 -0.23 -15.81
N ALA A 108 16.29 0.78 -14.96
CA ALA A 108 15.66 0.80 -13.64
C ALA A 108 14.13 0.65 -13.67
N THR A 109 13.52 0.81 -14.85
CA THR A 109 12.07 0.78 -15.05
C THR A 109 11.49 -0.61 -15.33
N LEU A 110 12.30 -1.58 -15.76
CA LEU A 110 11.81 -2.93 -16.04
C LEU A 110 11.98 -3.84 -14.84
N SER A 111 10.88 -4.41 -14.38
CA SER A 111 10.85 -5.29 -13.23
C SER A 111 11.15 -6.74 -13.59
N ILE A 112 11.94 -7.37 -12.76
CA ILE A 112 12.14 -8.83 -12.73
C ILE A 112 11.55 -9.38 -11.43
N PRO A 113 11.20 -10.70 -11.35
CA PRO A 113 10.81 -11.31 -10.09
C PRO A 113 11.92 -11.17 -9.05
N GLY A 114 11.60 -10.58 -7.88
CA GLY A 114 12.52 -10.46 -6.75
C GLY A 114 12.57 -11.71 -5.87
N THR A 115 11.68 -12.67 -6.13
CA THR A 115 11.49 -13.87 -5.31
C THR A 115 11.30 -15.09 -6.22
N PRO A 116 11.98 -16.22 -5.95
CA PRO A 116 11.72 -17.47 -6.65
C PRO A 116 10.25 -17.90 -6.56
N GLY A 117 9.68 -18.36 -7.66
CA GLY A 117 8.28 -18.79 -7.73
C GLY A 117 7.30 -17.72 -8.20
N VAL A 118 7.72 -16.46 -8.30
CA VAL A 118 6.90 -15.40 -8.92
C VAL A 118 7.11 -15.41 -10.43
N PRO A 119 6.06 -15.59 -11.25
CA PRO A 119 6.19 -15.55 -12.69
C PRO A 119 6.55 -14.15 -13.20
N GLU A 120 7.42 -14.07 -14.21
CA GLU A 120 7.81 -12.80 -14.84
C GLU A 120 6.60 -12.03 -15.38
N SER A 121 5.61 -12.73 -15.92
CA SER A 121 4.36 -12.14 -16.42
C SER A 121 3.58 -11.37 -15.35
N THR A 122 3.73 -11.72 -14.08
CA THR A 122 3.00 -11.09 -12.97
C THR A 122 3.62 -9.74 -12.57
N VAL A 123 4.94 -9.60 -12.71
CA VAL A 123 5.67 -8.39 -12.31
C VAL A 123 5.96 -7.41 -13.45
N ARG A 124 5.81 -7.82 -14.69
CA ARG A 124 6.12 -6.97 -15.88
C ARG A 124 5.31 -5.66 -15.93
N ASP A 125 4.16 -5.61 -15.28
CA ASP A 125 3.30 -4.42 -15.20
C ASP A 125 3.56 -3.61 -13.91
N THR A 126 4.60 -3.96 -13.14
CA THR A 126 5.07 -3.20 -12.00
C THR A 126 6.29 -2.39 -12.40
N LEU A 127 6.18 -1.07 -12.38
CA LEU A 127 7.27 -0.14 -12.65
C LEU A 127 7.98 0.20 -11.34
N LEU A 128 9.28 0.42 -11.41
CA LEU A 128 10.12 0.70 -10.26
C LEU A 128 10.83 2.05 -10.41
N ALA A 129 10.80 2.86 -9.37
CA ALA A 129 11.57 4.09 -9.25
C ALA A 129 12.40 4.10 -7.95
N PRO A 130 13.52 4.79 -7.89
CA PRO A 130 14.18 5.09 -6.63
C PRO A 130 13.27 5.96 -5.74
N TYR A 131 13.30 5.72 -4.43
CA TYR A 131 12.60 6.57 -3.47
C TYR A 131 13.28 7.95 -3.40
N ASN A 132 12.50 9.03 -3.28
CA ASN A 132 12.96 10.43 -3.33
C ASN A 132 13.49 10.91 -4.68
N ASP A 133 13.35 10.16 -5.75
CA ASP A 133 13.74 10.59 -7.10
C ASP A 133 12.51 10.97 -7.94
N VAL A 134 12.11 12.25 -7.85
CA VAL A 134 10.97 12.80 -8.61
C VAL A 134 11.23 12.71 -10.11
N ARG A 135 12.49 12.92 -10.57
CA ARG A 135 12.84 12.88 -12.01
C ARG A 135 12.64 11.50 -12.59
N ALA A 136 13.08 10.47 -11.87
CA ALA A 136 12.85 9.09 -12.30
C ALA A 136 11.34 8.78 -12.43
N VAL A 137 10.52 9.31 -11.53
CA VAL A 137 9.07 9.18 -11.61
C VAL A 137 8.52 9.92 -12.83
N GLU A 138 8.93 11.16 -13.08
CA GLU A 138 8.54 11.95 -14.26
C GLU A 138 8.90 11.24 -15.57
N ASP A 139 10.09 10.68 -15.69
CA ASP A 139 10.52 9.90 -16.85
C ASP A 139 9.65 8.68 -17.08
N ILE A 140 9.29 7.96 -16.01
CA ILE A 140 8.37 6.83 -16.08
C ILE A 140 6.97 7.30 -16.53
N PHE A 141 6.49 8.42 -16.03
CA PHE A 141 5.20 8.97 -16.44
C PHE A 141 5.20 9.46 -17.88
N HIS A 142 6.30 9.97 -18.38
CA HIS A 142 6.45 10.30 -19.82
C HIS A 142 6.29 9.07 -20.72
N LEU A 143 6.86 7.93 -20.30
CA LEU A 143 6.85 6.70 -21.10
C LEU A 143 5.56 5.90 -20.95
N TYR A 144 5.02 5.82 -19.73
CA TYR A 144 3.97 4.86 -19.37
C TYR A 144 2.75 5.48 -18.69
N GLY A 145 2.67 6.80 -18.56
CA GLY A 145 1.64 7.48 -17.76
C GLY A 145 0.21 7.06 -18.10
N LYS A 146 -0.08 6.84 -19.38
CA LYS A 146 -1.41 6.41 -19.83
C LYS A 146 -1.78 4.98 -19.38
N ASP A 147 -0.79 4.16 -19.03
CA ASP A 147 -0.96 2.78 -18.59
C ASP A 147 -0.90 2.62 -17.07
N ILE A 148 -0.48 3.67 -16.34
CA ILE A 148 -0.32 3.62 -14.87
C ILE A 148 -1.68 3.79 -14.20
N ALA A 149 -2.12 2.74 -13.50
CA ALA A 149 -3.33 2.73 -12.71
C ALA A 149 -3.15 3.42 -11.34
N ALA A 150 -1.97 3.27 -10.73
CA ALA A 150 -1.68 3.82 -9.42
C ALA A 150 -0.17 3.93 -9.15
N ILE A 151 0.17 4.80 -8.20
CA ILE A 151 1.44 4.78 -7.46
C ILE A 151 1.15 4.18 -6.09
N ILE A 152 1.99 3.25 -5.63
CA ILE A 152 2.00 2.77 -4.25
C ILE A 152 3.29 3.19 -3.58
N VAL A 153 3.19 3.79 -2.39
CA VAL A 153 4.32 4.38 -1.67
C VAL A 153 4.18 4.17 -0.16
N GLU A 154 5.29 3.94 0.53
CA GLU A 154 5.36 4.13 1.98
C GLU A 154 5.60 5.63 2.23
N PRO A 155 4.69 6.36 2.91
CA PRO A 155 4.89 7.79 3.16
C PRO A 155 6.16 8.08 3.96
N ILE A 156 6.54 7.18 4.84
CA ILE A 156 7.83 7.07 5.51
C ILE A 156 8.30 5.64 5.28
N ALA A 157 9.36 5.47 4.52
CA ALA A 157 9.84 4.14 4.20
C ALA A 157 10.46 3.48 5.43
N GLY A 158 9.99 2.29 5.80
CA GLY A 158 10.46 1.52 6.94
C GLY A 158 11.25 0.29 6.57
N ASN A 159 10.89 -0.40 5.48
CA ASN A 159 11.47 -1.69 5.12
C ASN A 159 12.96 -1.62 4.73
N MET A 160 13.39 -0.53 4.11
CA MET A 160 14.80 -0.30 3.72
C MET A 160 15.61 0.48 4.76
N GLY A 161 15.15 0.51 6.00
CA GLY A 161 15.57 1.45 7.04
C GLY A 161 14.63 2.64 7.10
N LEU A 162 14.71 3.45 8.15
CA LEU A 162 13.85 4.63 8.27
C LEU A 162 14.32 5.71 7.29
N VAL A 163 13.60 5.88 6.18
CA VAL A 163 13.88 6.90 5.16
C VAL A 163 12.69 7.85 5.06
N LEU A 164 12.93 9.11 5.39
CA LEU A 164 11.92 10.16 5.29
C LEU A 164 11.76 10.59 3.82
N PRO A 165 10.55 10.99 3.41
CA PRO A 165 10.38 11.64 2.12
C PRO A 165 11.08 13.01 2.13
N GLU A 166 11.79 13.34 1.06
CA GLU A 166 12.31 14.69 0.85
C GLU A 166 11.16 15.70 0.70
N GLU A 167 11.48 16.96 1.00
CA GLU A 167 10.49 18.03 0.89
C GLU A 167 9.92 18.11 -0.54
N GLY A 168 8.61 18.05 -0.64
CA GLY A 168 7.92 18.10 -1.94
C GLY A 168 7.74 16.76 -2.63
N PHE A 169 8.44 15.69 -2.26
CA PHE A 169 8.36 14.39 -2.94
C PHE A 169 6.93 13.86 -3.04
N LEU A 170 6.23 13.70 -1.91
CA LEU A 170 4.84 13.19 -1.91
C LEU A 170 3.86 14.12 -2.63
N LYS A 171 4.11 15.45 -2.59
CA LYS A 171 3.31 16.43 -3.33
C LYS A 171 3.49 16.29 -4.84
N ALA A 172 4.72 16.06 -5.29
CA ALA A 172 5.02 15.81 -6.70
C ALA A 172 4.33 14.53 -7.20
N LEU A 173 4.38 13.44 -6.44
CA LEU A 173 3.65 12.21 -6.79
C LEU A 173 2.15 12.46 -6.94
N ARG A 174 1.55 13.22 -6.02
CA ARG A 174 0.13 13.58 -6.10
C ARG A 174 -0.18 14.43 -7.32
N ALA A 175 0.66 15.41 -7.64
CA ALA A 175 0.48 16.28 -8.80
C ALA A 175 0.53 15.49 -10.11
N LEU A 176 1.47 14.55 -10.27
CA LEU A 176 1.57 13.67 -11.42
C LEU A 176 0.31 12.80 -11.60
N CYS A 177 -0.21 12.22 -10.51
CA CYS A 177 -1.45 11.46 -10.56
C CYS A 177 -2.65 12.33 -10.96
N CYS A 178 -2.76 13.56 -10.46
CA CYS A 178 -3.86 14.47 -10.80
C CYS A 178 -3.83 14.90 -12.26
N LEU A 179 -2.65 15.16 -12.83
CA LEU A 179 -2.51 15.57 -14.24
C LEU A 179 -3.05 14.52 -15.21
N LEU A 180 -2.84 13.22 -14.91
CA LEU A 180 -3.34 12.14 -15.75
C LEU A 180 -4.84 11.89 -15.60
N TYR A 181 -5.41 12.18 -14.43
CA TYR A 181 -6.84 12.04 -14.19
C TYR A 181 -7.64 13.12 -14.93
N THR A 182 -7.11 14.34 -15.02
CA THR A 182 -7.77 15.46 -15.71
C THR A 182 -7.65 15.39 -17.23
N SER A 183 -6.62 14.74 -17.77
CA SER A 183 -6.45 14.59 -19.22
C SER A 183 -7.37 13.55 -19.86
N ASP A 184 -7.90 12.61 -19.07
CA ASP A 184 -8.82 11.57 -19.54
C ASP A 184 -10.31 11.96 -19.36
N ALA A 185 -10.59 13.11 -18.73
CA ALA A 185 -11.93 13.62 -18.48
C ALA A 185 -12.39 14.73 -19.47
N ALA A 186 -11.61 14.93 -20.56
CA ALA A 186 -11.90 15.92 -21.62
C ALA A 186 -12.51 15.26 -22.85
#